data_f62993087689a4bf9353689adc846434
#
_entry.id   f62993087689a4bf9353689adc846434
#
_cell.length_a   1.000
_cell.length_b   1.000
_cell.length_c   1.000
_cell.angle_alpha   90.00
_cell.angle_beta   90.00
_cell.angle_gamma   90.00
#
_symmetry.space_group_name_H-M   'P 1'
#
loop_
_entity.id
_entity.type
_entity.pdbx_description
1 polymer ?
#
loop_
_entity_poly.entity_id
_entity_poly.type
_entity_poly.pdbx_seq_one_letter_code
_entity_poly.pdbx_strand_id
1 'polypeptide(L)'
;MIHFNKETFEKALAEGKLMMVDFWAEWCVPCQMLGPVIESLADRYEGRAVIGKINTDEEQALAMSFQITGIPTVIFFKDGKEIDRLEGVMPPDAFIQVLEKNL
;
A
#
# COMPACT_ATOMS: atom_id res chain seq x y z
N MET A 1 -9.29 2.88 7.98
CA MET A 1 -8.05 2.49 7.26
C MET A 1 -7.65 1.08 7.62
N ILE A 2 -7.38 0.25 6.61
CA ILE A 2 -6.99 -1.14 6.83
C ILE A 2 -5.52 -1.18 7.25
N HIS A 3 -5.23 -1.86 8.37
CA HIS A 3 -3.88 -2.14 8.80
C HIS A 3 -3.67 -3.65 8.68
N PHE A 4 -2.90 -4.06 7.68
CA PHE A 4 -2.66 -5.47 7.42
C PHE A 4 -1.61 -6.05 8.36
N ASN A 5 -1.84 -7.28 8.80
CA ASN A 5 -0.78 -8.16 9.26
C ASN A 5 -0.53 -9.21 8.16
N LYS A 6 0.39 -10.12 8.37
CA LYS A 6 0.71 -11.15 7.38
C LYS A 6 -0.52 -11.94 6.96
N GLU A 7 -1.31 -12.39 7.92
CA GLU A 7 -2.50 -13.21 7.66
C GLU A 7 -3.55 -12.45 6.85
N THR A 8 -3.91 -11.24 7.28
CA THR A 8 -4.94 -10.46 6.60
C THR A 8 -4.48 -9.97 5.23
N PHE A 9 -3.19 -9.68 5.09
CA PHE A 9 -2.61 -9.31 3.79
C PHE A 9 -2.67 -10.49 2.82
N GLU A 10 -2.23 -11.66 3.24
CA GLU A 10 -2.24 -12.85 2.38
C GLU A 10 -3.66 -13.23 1.95
N LYS A 11 -4.62 -13.08 2.86
CA LYS A 11 -6.04 -13.31 2.55
C LYS A 11 -6.54 -12.35 1.48
N ALA A 12 -6.26 -11.05 1.64
CA ALA A 12 -6.66 -10.05 0.68
C ALA A 12 -5.99 -10.28 -0.68
N LEU A 13 -4.71 -10.64 -0.67
CA LEU A 13 -3.96 -10.94 -1.88
C LEU A 13 -4.57 -12.12 -2.64
N ALA A 14 -5.01 -13.15 -1.91
CA ALA A 14 -5.62 -14.35 -2.51
C ALA A 14 -6.96 -14.05 -3.17
N GLU A 15 -7.65 -12.99 -2.76
CA GLU A 15 -8.91 -12.57 -3.39
C GLU A 15 -8.71 -11.96 -4.78
N GLY A 16 -7.48 -11.58 -5.11
CA GLY A 16 -7.11 -11.12 -6.45
C GLY A 16 -7.58 -9.73 -6.85
N LYS A 17 -8.12 -8.96 -5.91
CA LYS A 17 -8.59 -7.61 -6.18
C LYS A 17 -7.42 -6.65 -6.39
N LEU A 18 -7.72 -5.50 -7.00
CA LEU A 18 -6.74 -4.40 -7.05
C LEU A 18 -6.47 -3.91 -5.65
N MET A 19 -5.19 -3.88 -5.26
CA MET A 19 -4.76 -3.45 -3.93
C MET A 19 -3.70 -2.38 -4.05
N MET A 20 -3.71 -1.45 -3.11
CA MET A 20 -2.64 -0.47 -2.91
C MET A 20 -2.21 -0.56 -1.45
N VAL A 21 -0.94 -0.87 -1.20
CA VAL A 21 -0.44 -1.15 0.14
C VAL A 21 0.74 -0.23 0.46
N ASP A 22 0.57 0.59 1.51
CA ASP A 22 1.56 1.55 1.99
C ASP A 22 2.42 0.92 3.09
N PHE A 23 3.69 0.67 2.79
CA PHE A 23 4.67 0.20 3.76
C PHE A 23 5.26 1.42 4.47
N TRP A 24 5.08 1.50 5.79
CA TRP A 24 5.38 2.70 6.58
C TRP A 24 5.91 2.34 7.96
N ALA A 25 6.38 3.34 8.70
CA ALA A 25 6.73 3.21 10.13
C ALA A 25 6.40 4.50 10.85
N GLU A 26 6.15 4.40 12.16
CA GLU A 26 5.75 5.56 12.97
C GLU A 26 6.85 6.62 13.06
N TRP A 27 8.10 6.19 13.10
CA TRP A 27 9.25 7.10 13.20
C TRP A 27 9.59 7.82 11.88
N CYS A 28 8.96 7.46 10.80
CA CYS A 28 9.28 7.94 9.46
C CYS A 28 8.48 9.20 9.15
N VAL A 29 9.16 10.37 9.11
CA VAL A 29 8.50 11.64 8.82
C VAL A 29 7.86 11.67 7.41
N PRO A 30 8.56 11.24 6.34
CA PRO A 30 7.92 11.18 5.02
C PRO A 30 6.67 10.28 5.00
N CYS A 31 6.66 9.20 5.78
CA CYS A 31 5.50 8.34 5.90
C CYS A 31 4.32 9.09 6.51
N GLN A 32 4.57 9.92 7.52
CA GLN A 32 3.54 10.73 8.16
C GLN A 32 2.97 11.76 7.17
N MET A 33 3.81 12.30 6.31
CA MET A 33 3.37 13.25 5.28
C MET A 33 2.47 12.57 4.24
N LEU A 34 2.74 11.32 3.92
CA LEU A 34 1.96 10.57 2.93
C LEU A 34 0.63 10.04 3.51
N GLY A 35 0.57 9.85 4.83
CA GLY A 35 -0.60 9.25 5.50
C GLY A 35 -1.95 9.82 5.08
N PRO A 36 -2.15 11.16 5.13
CA PRO A 36 -3.42 11.76 4.72
C PRO A 36 -3.79 11.48 3.26
N VAL A 37 -2.81 11.39 2.37
CA VAL A 37 -3.03 11.07 0.96
C VAL A 37 -3.57 9.63 0.84
N ILE A 38 -2.93 8.70 1.53
CA ILE A 38 -3.34 7.28 1.51
C ILE A 38 -4.76 7.13 2.06
N GLU A 39 -5.06 7.81 3.17
CA GLU A 39 -6.41 7.76 3.77
C GLU A 39 -7.47 8.33 2.84
N SER A 40 -7.18 9.45 2.18
CA SER A 40 -8.07 10.06 1.21
C SER A 40 -8.35 9.12 0.04
N LEU A 41 -7.31 8.43 -0.45
CA LEU A 41 -7.47 7.48 -1.54
C LEU A 41 -8.26 6.24 -1.11
N ALA A 42 -8.07 5.78 0.13
CA ALA A 42 -8.84 4.67 0.66
C ALA A 42 -10.34 4.99 0.65
N ASP A 43 -10.72 6.20 1.06
CA ASP A 43 -12.12 6.64 1.02
C ASP A 43 -12.64 6.75 -0.41
N ARG A 44 -11.85 7.34 -1.29
CA ARG A 44 -12.24 7.59 -2.69
C ARG A 44 -12.47 6.28 -3.46
N TYR A 45 -11.66 5.27 -3.20
CA TYR A 45 -11.71 4.01 -3.94
C TYR A 45 -12.39 2.88 -3.17
N GLU A 46 -13.08 3.19 -2.08
CA GLU A 46 -13.82 2.19 -1.33
C GLU A 46 -14.77 1.42 -2.24
N GLY A 47 -14.73 0.09 -2.16
CA GLY A 47 -15.53 -0.79 -3.02
C GLY A 47 -14.95 -1.05 -4.40
N ARG A 48 -13.89 -0.32 -4.80
CA ARG A 48 -13.26 -0.48 -6.11
C ARG A 48 -11.81 -0.96 -6.03
N ALA A 49 -11.12 -0.62 -4.96
CA ALA A 49 -9.77 -1.08 -4.68
C ALA A 49 -9.61 -1.28 -3.19
N VAL A 50 -8.75 -2.19 -2.80
CA VAL A 50 -8.42 -2.44 -1.39
C VAL A 50 -7.17 -1.65 -1.07
N ILE A 51 -7.30 -0.64 -0.22
CA ILE A 51 -6.18 0.23 0.15
C ILE A 51 -5.91 0.09 1.63
N GLY A 52 -4.67 -0.25 1.99
CA GLY A 52 -4.29 -0.44 3.38
C GLY A 52 -2.82 -0.17 3.62
N LYS A 53 -2.40 -0.39 4.85
CA LYS A 53 -1.06 -0.07 5.33
C LYS A 53 -0.44 -1.29 6.00
N ILE A 54 0.89 -1.39 5.90
CA ILE A 54 1.68 -2.38 6.62
C ILE A 54 2.78 -1.63 7.38
N ASN A 55 2.79 -1.76 8.70
CA ASN A 55 3.86 -1.22 9.53
C ASN A 55 5.06 -2.13 9.44
N THR A 56 6.18 -1.62 8.90
CA THR A 56 7.37 -2.44 8.64
C THR A 56 8.06 -2.91 9.92
N ASP A 57 7.88 -2.20 11.02
CA ASP A 57 8.46 -2.62 12.31
C ASP A 57 7.67 -3.79 12.92
N GLU A 58 6.35 -3.78 12.73
CA GLU A 58 5.47 -4.86 13.21
C GLU A 58 5.50 -6.08 12.31
N GLU A 59 5.71 -5.88 11.00
CA GLU A 59 5.66 -6.94 9.98
C GLU A 59 6.98 -7.02 9.23
N GLN A 60 8.07 -7.23 9.97
CA GLN A 60 9.42 -7.21 9.40
C GLN A 60 9.65 -8.27 8.32
N ALA A 61 9.18 -9.49 8.56
CA ALA A 61 9.33 -10.58 7.59
C ALA A 61 8.61 -10.28 6.28
N LEU A 62 7.41 -9.69 6.38
CA LEU A 62 6.62 -9.33 5.22
C LEU A 62 7.33 -8.22 4.42
N ALA A 63 7.83 -7.20 5.09
CA ALA A 63 8.59 -6.13 4.45
C ALA A 63 9.84 -6.67 3.74
N MET A 64 10.55 -7.59 4.37
CA MET A 64 11.72 -8.22 3.77
C MET A 64 11.36 -9.04 2.54
N SER A 65 10.23 -9.73 2.57
CA SER A 65 9.79 -10.57 1.45
C SER A 65 9.51 -9.75 0.19
N PHE A 66 9.14 -8.47 0.35
CA PHE A 66 8.94 -7.54 -0.77
C PHE A 66 10.15 -6.66 -1.02
N GLN A 67 11.28 -6.93 -0.35
CA GLN A 67 12.52 -6.18 -0.55
C GLN A 67 12.34 -4.68 -0.32
N ILE A 68 11.62 -4.32 0.74
CA ILE A 68 11.43 -2.91 1.10
C ILE A 68 12.76 -2.40 1.65
N THR A 69 13.40 -1.47 0.93
CA THR A 69 14.69 -0.89 1.31
C THR A 69 14.56 0.54 1.82
N GLY A 70 13.46 1.18 1.54
CA GLY A 70 13.17 2.53 2.04
C GLY A 70 11.68 2.70 2.20
N ILE A 71 11.28 3.62 3.05
CA ILE A 71 9.87 3.92 3.31
C ILE A 71 9.62 5.42 3.22
N PRO A 72 8.41 5.85 2.81
CA PRO A 72 7.30 4.99 2.40
C PRO A 72 7.54 4.32 1.05
N THR A 73 7.07 3.09 0.91
CA THR A 73 6.98 2.40 -0.37
C THR A 73 5.56 1.91 -0.52
N VAL A 74 4.93 2.26 -1.63
CA VAL A 74 3.56 1.85 -1.94
C VAL A 74 3.61 0.83 -3.07
N ILE A 75 3.10 -0.37 -2.81
CA ILE A 75 3.05 -1.44 -3.80
C ILE A 75 1.61 -1.67 -4.23
N PHE A 76 1.41 -1.84 -5.53
CA PHE A 76 0.12 -2.16 -6.12
C PHE A 76 0.08 -3.62 -6.52
N PHE A 77 -1.03 -4.29 -6.21
CA PHE A 77 -1.24 -5.71 -6.55
C PHE A 77 -2.53 -5.86 -7.34
N LYS A 78 -2.52 -6.83 -8.25
CA LYS A 78 -3.74 -7.26 -8.93
C LYS A 78 -3.59 -8.73 -9.30
N ASP A 79 -4.67 -9.50 -9.17
CA ASP A 79 -4.65 -10.94 -9.42
C ASP A 79 -3.58 -11.67 -8.60
N GLY A 80 -3.31 -11.17 -7.38
CA GLY A 80 -2.34 -11.75 -6.47
C GLY A 80 -0.88 -11.44 -6.78
N LYS A 81 -0.60 -10.50 -7.68
CA LYS A 81 0.76 -10.19 -8.13
C LYS A 81 1.05 -8.70 -8.01
N GLU A 82 2.30 -8.38 -7.69
CA GLU A 82 2.76 -6.99 -7.73
C GLU A 82 2.75 -6.51 -9.18
N ILE A 83 2.07 -5.38 -9.42
CA ILE A 83 1.97 -4.79 -10.77
C ILE A 83 2.73 -3.47 -10.89
N ASP A 84 2.98 -2.78 -9.78
CA ASP A 84 3.71 -1.52 -9.76
C ASP A 84 4.13 -1.17 -8.34
N ARG A 85 5.07 -0.25 -8.19
CA ARG A 85 5.42 0.31 -6.88
C ARG A 85 5.93 1.74 -7.05
N LEU A 86 5.63 2.57 -6.05
CA LEU A 86 6.09 3.95 -5.97
C LEU A 86 6.82 4.14 -4.64
N GLU A 87 8.00 4.75 -4.70
CA GLU A 87 8.81 4.98 -3.50
C GLU A 87 8.84 6.47 -3.16
N GLY A 88 8.76 6.78 -1.87
CA GLY A 88 8.81 8.13 -1.36
C GLY A 88 7.48 8.85 -1.39
N VAL A 89 7.50 10.13 -1.01
CA VAL A 89 6.31 10.99 -1.00
C VAL A 89 6.06 11.45 -2.42
N MET A 90 4.92 11.03 -2.97
CA MET A 90 4.50 11.36 -4.33
C MET A 90 3.19 12.15 -4.27
N PRO A 91 2.91 12.99 -5.28
CA PRO A 91 1.61 13.66 -5.34
C PRO A 91 0.48 12.65 -5.54
N PRO A 92 -0.76 12.95 -5.09
CA PRO A 92 -1.88 12.03 -5.23
C PRO A 92 -2.08 11.48 -6.64
N ASP A 93 -1.86 12.30 -7.66
CA ASP A 93 -2.05 11.89 -9.05
C ASP A 93 -1.18 10.70 -9.45
N ALA A 94 0.00 10.56 -8.84
CA ALA A 94 0.88 9.43 -9.15
C ALA A 94 0.21 8.09 -8.79
N PHE A 95 -0.47 8.06 -7.64
CA PHE A 95 -1.19 6.87 -7.19
C PHE A 95 -2.47 6.67 -7.98
N ILE A 96 -3.20 7.76 -8.25
CA ILE A 96 -4.46 7.73 -9.00
C ILE A 96 -4.24 7.14 -10.39
N GLN A 97 -3.16 7.54 -11.08
CA GLN A 97 -2.86 7.03 -12.41
C GLN A 97 -2.71 5.50 -12.43
N VAL A 98 -2.03 4.94 -11.43
CA VAL A 98 -1.86 3.49 -11.34
C VAL A 98 -3.21 2.82 -11.04
N LEU A 99 -3.98 3.38 -10.10
CA LEU A 99 -5.28 2.82 -9.74
C LEU A 99 -6.24 2.84 -10.94
N GLU A 100 -6.40 4.00 -11.60
CA GLU A 100 -7.35 4.15 -12.72
C GLU A 100 -7.00 3.24 -13.90
N LYS A 101 -5.72 3.07 -14.16
CA LYS A 101 -5.25 2.22 -15.25
C LYS A 101 -5.55 0.74 -15.02
N ASN A 102 -5.77 0.33 -13.77
CA ASN A 102 -5.92 -1.07 -13.39
C ASN A 102 -7.29 -1.42 -12.81
N LEU A 103 -8.22 -0.49 -12.80
CA LEU A 103 -9.59 -0.75 -12.31
C LEU A 103 -10.34 -1.73 -13.20
#